data_c18e905cc1c9ff31be2b7ee8f2e0ad79
#
_entry.id   c18e905cc1c9ff31be2b7ee8f2e0ad79
#
_cell.length_a   1.000
_cell.length_b   1.000
_cell.length_c   1.000
_cell.angle_alpha   90.00
_cell.angle_beta   90.00
_cell.angle_gamma   90.00
#
_symmetry.space_group_name_H-M   'P 1'
#
loop_
_entity.id
_entity.type
_entity.pdbx_description
1 polymer ?
#
loop_
_entity_poly.entity_id
_entity_poly.type
_entity_poly.pdbx_seq_one_letter_code
_entity_poly.pdbx_strand_id
1 'polypeptide(L)' 'MAERSSRLKGLRLSNEETNRLTRESLETALLQLLQEQDIRDISIEALVQRAGVSRMAYYRNFGSK' A
#
# COMPACT_ATOMS: atom_id res chain seq x y z
N MET A 1 25.57 1.89 14.74
CA MET A 1 24.98 1.59 14.75
C MET A 1 24.08 0.51 14.90
N ALA A 2 23.64 0.31 15.93
CA ALA A 2 22.75 -0.73 16.18
C ALA A 2 21.57 -0.69 15.33
N GLU A 3 21.23 0.44 14.95
CA GLU A 3 20.11 0.51 14.15
C GLU A 3 20.29 -0.16 12.88
N ARG A 4 21.50 -0.43 12.49
CA ARG A 4 21.67 -1.08 11.27
C ARG A 4 21.14 -2.46 11.38
N SER A 5 21.43 -3.15 12.44
CA SER A 5 20.91 -4.47 12.59
C SER A 5 19.43 -4.45 12.72
N SER A 6 18.95 -3.48 13.42
CA SER A 6 17.52 -3.39 13.56
C SER A 6 16.86 -3.21 12.24
N ARG A 7 17.50 -2.45 11.41
CA ARG A 7 16.91 -2.25 10.12
C ARG A 7 16.83 -3.51 9.34
N LEU A 8 17.81 -4.35 9.46
CA LEU A 8 17.75 -5.59 8.76
C LEU A 8 16.59 -6.41 9.24
N LYS A 9 16.34 -6.39 10.51
CA LYS A 9 15.21 -7.09 10.98
C LYS A 9 13.97 -6.44 10.51
N GLY A 10 13.94 -5.15 10.48
CA GLY A 10 12.79 -4.45 10.00
C GLY A 10 12.48 -4.77 8.57
N LEU A 11 13.50 -5.05 7.81
CA LEU A 11 13.27 -5.36 6.43
C LEU A 11 12.59 -6.71 6.27
N ARG A 12 12.53 -7.49 7.33
CA ARG A 12 11.87 -8.74 7.22
C ARG A 12 10.55 -8.71 7.89
N LEU A 13 9.75 -7.77 7.58
CA LEU A 13 8.43 -7.68 8.14
C LEU A 13 7.65 -8.93 7.82
N SER A 14 6.80 -9.32 8.72
CA SER A 14 5.96 -10.46 8.46
C SER A 14 4.99 -10.11 7.35
N ASN A 15 4.41 -11.12 6.75
CA ASN A 15 3.44 -10.87 5.70
C ASN A 15 2.27 -10.07 6.23
N GLU A 16 1.87 -10.32 7.45
CA GLU A 16 0.76 -9.59 8.02
C GLU A 16 1.07 -8.13 8.17
N GLU A 17 2.28 -7.82 8.64
CA GLU A 17 2.65 -6.44 8.80
C GLU A 17 2.78 -5.75 7.46
N THR A 18 3.37 -6.44 6.51
CA THR A 18 3.50 -5.87 5.18
C THR A 18 2.14 -5.60 4.57
N ASN A 19 1.22 -6.54 4.74
CA ASN A 19 -0.11 -6.36 4.18
C ASN A 19 -0.84 -5.22 4.84
N ARG A 20 -0.67 -5.06 6.15
CA ARG A 20 -1.32 -3.96 6.82
C ARG A 20 -0.79 -2.63 6.34
N LEU A 21 0.51 -2.52 6.19
CA LEU A 21 1.09 -1.27 5.70
C LEU A 21 0.62 -0.97 4.29
N THR A 22 0.54 -2.00 3.47
CA THR A 22 0.05 -1.82 2.11
C THR A 22 -1.37 -1.31 2.11
N ARG A 23 -2.22 -1.89 2.95
CA ARG A 23 -3.60 -1.45 3.00
C ARG A 23 -3.71 -0.02 3.49
N GLU A 24 -2.92 0.34 4.49
CA GLU A 24 -2.96 1.70 5.00
C GLU A 24 -2.52 2.69 3.94
N SER A 25 -1.49 2.34 3.19
CA SER A 25 -1.04 3.20 2.12
C SER A 25 -2.11 3.36 1.06
N LEU A 26 -2.78 2.27 0.74
CA LEU A 26 -3.83 2.33 -0.26
C LEU A 26 -5.01 3.16 0.23
N GLU A 27 -5.37 3.02 1.49
CA GLU A 27 -6.48 3.79 2.03
C GLU A 27 -6.16 5.27 2.03
N THR A 28 -4.96 5.62 2.41
CA THR A 28 -4.56 7.02 2.40
C THR A 28 -4.59 7.56 0.98
N ALA A 29 -4.07 6.79 0.04
CA ALA A 29 -4.04 7.23 -1.34
C ALA A 29 -5.46 7.40 -1.86
N LEU A 30 -6.35 6.48 -1.51
CA LEU A 30 -7.72 6.58 -1.96
C LEU A 30 -8.37 7.86 -1.42
N LEU A 31 -8.16 8.15 -0.16
CA LEU A 31 -8.75 9.35 0.41
C LEU A 31 -8.22 10.59 -0.29
N GLN A 32 -6.94 10.60 -0.62
CA GLN A 32 -6.39 11.72 -1.34
C GLN A 32 -7.00 11.87 -2.73
N LEU A 33 -7.13 10.76 -3.42
CA LEU A 33 -7.70 10.81 -4.76
C LEU A 33 -9.15 11.21 -4.74
N LEU A 34 -9.88 10.80 -3.70
CA LEU A 34 -11.29 11.17 -3.61
C LEU A 34 -11.48 12.66 -3.43
N GLN A 35 -10.48 13.36 -2.95
CA GLN A 35 -10.58 14.81 -2.87
C GLN A 35 -10.37 15.45 -4.21
N GLU A 36 -9.82 14.72 -5.17
CA GLU A 36 -9.54 15.28 -6.48
C GLU A 36 -10.52 14.82 -7.54
N GLN A 37 -11.12 13.65 -7.35
CA GLN A 37 -12.01 13.14 -8.40
C GLN A 37 -13.02 12.19 -7.80
N ASP A 38 -14.01 11.86 -8.60
CA ASP A 38 -15.07 10.96 -8.18
C ASP A 38 -14.50 9.55 -8.08
N ILE A 39 -15.06 8.77 -7.18
CA ILE A 39 -14.58 7.41 -7.03
C ILE A 39 -14.71 6.64 -8.32
N ARG A 40 -15.69 6.96 -9.14
CA ARG A 40 -15.87 6.26 -10.40
C ARG A 40 -14.75 6.52 -11.39
N ASP A 41 -14.02 7.61 -11.17
CA ASP A 41 -12.94 7.97 -12.07
C ASP A 41 -11.59 7.48 -11.58
N ILE A 42 -11.53 6.92 -10.39
CA ILE A 42 -10.27 6.50 -9.83
C ILE A 42 -9.96 5.10 -10.32
N SER A 43 -8.84 4.95 -11.02
CA SER A 43 -8.44 3.64 -11.51
C SER A 43 -7.54 2.97 -10.50
N ILE A 44 -7.44 1.67 -10.59
CA ILE A 44 -6.53 0.93 -9.74
C ILE A 44 -5.11 1.40 -9.97
N GLU A 45 -4.78 1.69 -11.20
CA GLU A 45 -3.45 2.14 -11.53
C GLU A 45 -3.11 3.45 -10.85
N ALA A 46 -4.04 4.38 -10.87
CA ALA A 46 -3.81 5.65 -10.20
C ALA A 46 -3.67 5.44 -8.70
N LEU A 47 -4.48 4.54 -8.17
CA LEU A 47 -4.46 4.28 -6.74
C LEU A 47 -3.12 3.68 -6.30
N VAL A 48 -2.67 2.64 -7.00
CA VAL A 48 -1.43 2.00 -6.59
C VAL A 48 -0.24 2.91 -6.79
N GLN A 49 -0.28 3.74 -7.83
CA GLN A 49 0.81 4.67 -8.04
C GLN A 49 0.87 5.71 -6.94
N ARG A 50 -0.29 6.22 -6.54
CA ARG A 50 -0.32 7.20 -5.47
C ARG A 50 0.13 6.58 -4.16
N ALA A 51 -0.24 5.34 -3.93
CA ALA A 51 0.12 4.66 -2.70
C ALA A 51 1.57 4.21 -2.68
N GLY A 52 2.17 4.10 -3.83
CA GLY A 52 3.55 3.65 -3.89
C GLY A 52 3.68 2.15 -3.73
N VAL A 53 2.67 1.40 -4.09
CA VAL A 53 2.71 -0.05 -3.97
C VAL A 53 2.52 -0.66 -5.35
N SER A 54 2.77 -1.96 -5.46
CA SER A 54 2.63 -2.62 -6.73
C SER A 54 1.20 -3.10 -6.91
N ARG A 55 0.84 -3.35 -8.16
CA ARG A 55 -0.44 -3.90 -8.46
C ARG A 55 -0.62 -5.24 -7.79
N MET A 56 0.44 -6.03 -7.76
CA MET A 56 0.36 -7.30 -7.11
C MET A 56 0.03 -7.17 -5.65
N ALA A 57 0.61 -6.18 -4.98
CA ALA A 57 0.30 -5.97 -3.57
C ALA A 57 -1.16 -5.60 -3.39
N TYR A 58 -1.68 -4.81 -4.32
CA TYR A 58 -3.09 -4.43 -4.26
C TYR A 58 -3.97 -5.68 -4.37
N TYR A 59 -3.70 -6.51 -5.37
CA TYR A 59 -4.54 -7.67 -5.56
C TYR A 59 -4.41 -8.68 -4.44
N ARG A 60 -3.24 -8.75 -3.86
CA ARG A 60 -3.03 -9.67 -2.75
C ARG A 60 -3.91 -9.29 -1.56
N ASN A 61 -4.14 -8.02 -1.36
CA ASN A 61 -4.89 -7.55 -0.21
C ASN A 61 -6.37 -7.35 -0.48
N PHE A 62 -6.74 -7.01 -1.69
CA PHE A 62 -8.12 -6.67 -1.97
C PHE A 62 -8.75 -7.42 -3.11
N GLY A 63 -7.98 -7.91 -4.01
CA GLY A 63 -8.52 -8.41 -5.23
C GLY A 63 -8.82 -9.86 -5.31
N SER A 64 -8.65 -10.55 -4.26
CA SER A 64 -8.80 -11.88 -4.41
C SER A 64 -10.12 -12.31 -4.44
N LYS A 65 -10.56 -12.53 -4.82
CA LYS A 65 -11.57 -13.11 -4.93
C LYS A 65 -12.27 -12.77 -5.11
#